data_b674db6c817e1e4e5f0c9b889cfbe6cc
#
_entry.id   b674db6c817e1e4e5f0c9b889cfbe6cc
#
_cell.length_a   1.000
_cell.length_b   1.000
_cell.length_c   1.000
_cell.angle_alpha   90.00
_cell.angle_beta   90.00
_cell.angle_gamma   90.00
#
_symmetry.space_group_name_H-M   'P 1'
#
loop_
_entity.id
_entity.type
_entity.pdbx_description
1 polymer ?
#
loop_
_entity_poly.entity_id
_entity_poly.type
_entity_poly.pdbx_seq_one_letter_code
_entity_poly.pdbx_strand_id
1 'polypeptide(L)'
;YALARWVRRMSPDWGSRGVRLNAIAPGNVRTAMTANMLPEQRAAMEAIPVPTHFGEEPLMEPIEIANAMAFIASPEASGINGVVLFVDGGTDALLNSEKVY
;
A
#
# COMPACT_ATOMS: atom_id res chain seq x y z
N TYR A 1 2.07 -0.85 -11.35
CA TYR A 1 2.79 0.22 -12.07
C TYR A 1 1.86 1.01 -12.99
N ALA A 2 1.12 0.31 -13.85
CA ALA A 2 0.19 0.97 -14.78
C ALA A 2 -0.90 1.72 -14.02
N LEU A 3 -1.44 1.13 -12.96
CA LEU A 3 -2.49 1.76 -12.14
C LEU A 3 -1.95 3.01 -11.43
N ALA A 4 -0.74 2.94 -10.87
CA ALA A 4 -0.13 4.09 -10.20
C ALA A 4 0.07 5.25 -11.16
N ARG A 5 0.55 4.96 -12.37
CA ARG A 5 0.75 5.98 -13.40
C ARG A 5 -0.58 6.58 -13.86
N TRP A 6 -1.60 5.74 -13.99
CA TRP A 6 -2.94 6.20 -14.36
C TRP A 6 -3.52 7.15 -13.32
N VAL A 7 -3.39 6.79 -12.02
CA VAL A 7 -3.84 7.65 -10.92
C VAL A 7 -3.15 9.02 -10.99
N ARG A 8 -1.83 9.02 -11.17
CA ARG A 8 -1.07 10.26 -11.29
C ARG A 8 -1.53 11.10 -12.47
N ARG A 9 -1.77 10.47 -13.61
CA ARG A 9 -2.17 11.17 -14.83
C ARG A 9 -3.58 11.75 -14.71
N MET A 10 -4.50 11.01 -14.10
CA MET A 10 -5.91 11.39 -14.07
C MET A 10 -6.31 12.29 -12.89
N SER A 11 -5.50 12.32 -11.84
CA SER A 11 -5.86 13.04 -10.62
C SER A 11 -6.09 14.54 -10.82
N PRO A 12 -5.37 15.28 -11.68
CA PRO A 12 -5.68 16.69 -11.89
C PRO A 12 -7.07 16.89 -12.49
N ASP A 13 -7.46 16.10 -13.48
CA ASP A 13 -8.76 16.22 -14.11
C ASP A 13 -9.91 15.89 -13.15
N TRP A 14 -9.76 14.79 -12.40
CA TRP A 14 -10.77 14.41 -11.39
C TRP A 14 -10.85 15.48 -10.28
N GLY A 15 -9.68 16.01 -9.87
CA GLY A 15 -9.64 17.07 -8.86
C GLY A 15 -10.36 18.33 -9.29
N SER A 16 -10.28 18.69 -10.57
CA SER A 16 -11.00 19.85 -11.10
C SER A 16 -12.51 19.67 -11.05
N ARG A 17 -12.97 18.41 -10.91
CA ARG A 17 -14.40 18.07 -10.78
C ARG A 17 -14.79 17.81 -9.33
N GLY A 18 -13.91 18.10 -8.37
CA GLY A 18 -14.17 17.92 -6.95
C GLY A 18 -13.97 16.50 -6.43
N VAL A 19 -13.28 15.65 -7.17
CA VAL A 19 -13.02 14.26 -6.77
C VAL A 19 -11.52 14.02 -6.66
N ARG A 20 -11.08 13.58 -5.49
CA ARG A 20 -9.68 13.21 -5.28
C ARG A 20 -9.46 11.76 -5.73
N LEU A 21 -8.32 11.52 -6.36
CA LEU A 21 -7.96 10.19 -6.86
C LEU A 21 -6.58 9.83 -6.35
N ASN A 22 -6.53 8.81 -5.50
CA ASN A 22 -5.30 8.33 -4.88
C ASN A 22 -5.22 6.81 -5.00
N ALA A 23 -4.04 6.27 -4.77
CA ALA A 23 -3.83 4.83 -4.77
C ALA A 23 -3.13 4.39 -3.48
N ILE A 24 -3.43 3.17 -3.06
CA ILE A 24 -2.72 2.50 -1.97
C ILE A 24 -1.90 1.38 -2.59
N ALA A 25 -0.64 1.30 -2.19
CA ALA A 25 0.25 0.20 -2.56
C ALA A 25 0.52 -0.64 -1.30
N PRO A 26 -0.27 -1.70 -1.06
CA PRO A 26 -0.09 -2.52 0.14
C PRO A 26 1.13 -3.43 0.00
N GLY A 27 1.68 -3.81 1.15
CA GLY A 27 2.71 -4.84 1.21
C GLY A 27 2.11 -6.23 1.33
N ASN A 28 2.85 -7.14 1.99
CA ASN A 28 2.35 -8.48 2.27
C ASN A 28 1.32 -8.41 3.40
N VAL A 29 0.08 -8.71 3.08
CA VAL A 29 -1.04 -8.61 4.02
C VAL A 29 -1.52 -10.00 4.39
N ARG A 30 -1.77 -10.22 5.69
CA ARG A 30 -2.36 -11.46 6.19
C ARG A 30 -3.80 -11.56 5.70
N THR A 31 -4.09 -12.60 4.93
CA THR A 31 -5.43 -12.87 4.37
C THR A 31 -5.71 -14.36 4.43
N ALA A 32 -6.93 -14.77 4.07
CA ALA A 32 -7.26 -16.19 3.93
C ALA A 32 -6.36 -16.87 2.89
N MET A 33 -5.95 -16.13 1.86
CA MET A 33 -5.05 -16.65 0.84
C MET A 33 -3.69 -17.02 1.42
N THR A 34 -3.14 -16.22 2.34
CA THR A 34 -1.85 -16.53 2.96
C THR A 34 -1.91 -17.76 3.84
N ALA A 35 -3.07 -18.04 4.46
CA ALA A 35 -3.25 -19.21 5.30
C ALA A 35 -3.24 -20.51 4.51
N ASN A 36 -3.56 -20.46 3.21
CA ASN A 36 -3.67 -21.63 2.34
C ASN A 36 -2.53 -21.75 1.33
N MET A 37 -1.46 -21.00 1.52
CA MET A 37 -0.30 -21.05 0.64
C MET A 37 0.47 -22.36 0.75
N LEU A 38 1.02 -22.81 -0.37
CA LEU A 38 1.98 -23.91 -0.37
C LEU A 38 3.26 -23.47 0.34
N PRO A 39 4.03 -24.43 0.93
CA PRO A 39 5.26 -24.08 1.65
C PRO A 39 6.25 -23.24 0.84
N GLU A 40 6.45 -23.54 -0.44
CA GLU A 40 7.37 -22.80 -1.30
C GLU A 40 6.87 -21.38 -1.58
N GLN A 41 5.55 -21.20 -1.70
CA GLN A 41 4.95 -19.88 -1.89
C GLN A 41 5.11 -19.05 -0.61
N ARG A 42 4.89 -19.68 0.54
CA ARG A 42 5.04 -19.03 1.84
C ARG A 42 6.49 -18.61 2.08
N ALA A 43 7.45 -19.48 1.75
CA ALA A 43 8.85 -19.17 1.89
C ALA A 43 9.25 -17.97 1.02
N ALA A 44 8.75 -17.91 -0.21
CA ALA A 44 9.02 -16.80 -1.11
C ALA A 44 8.44 -15.49 -0.57
N MET A 45 7.23 -15.52 -0.01
CA MET A 45 6.60 -14.36 0.59
C MET A 45 7.36 -13.89 1.83
N GLU A 46 7.75 -14.83 2.71
CA GLU A 46 8.45 -14.50 3.94
C GLU A 46 9.87 -13.98 3.68
N ALA A 47 10.43 -14.23 2.51
CA ALA A 47 11.72 -13.68 2.11
C ALA A 47 11.64 -12.17 1.83
N ILE A 48 10.44 -11.63 1.61
CA ILE A 48 10.24 -10.19 1.42
C ILE A 48 10.17 -9.53 2.80
N PRO A 49 11.10 -8.62 3.14
CA PRO A 49 11.11 -8.03 4.47
C PRO A 49 9.96 -7.04 4.66
N VAL A 50 9.38 -7.05 5.87
CA VAL A 50 8.42 -6.04 6.31
C VAL A 50 8.99 -5.46 7.61
N PRO A 51 9.76 -4.37 7.54
CA PRO A 51 10.47 -3.83 8.71
C PRO A 51 9.58 -3.55 9.91
N THR A 52 8.39 -3.02 9.68
CA THR A 52 7.43 -2.76 10.75
C THR A 52 6.26 -3.72 10.63
N HIS A 53 6.09 -4.59 11.64
CA HIS A 53 4.95 -5.50 11.71
C HIS A 53 4.63 -5.79 13.17
N PHE A 54 3.37 -6.11 13.46
CA PHE A 54 2.92 -6.31 14.83
C PHE A 54 2.90 -7.77 15.27
N GLY A 55 2.81 -8.71 14.34
CA GLY A 55 2.83 -10.12 14.64
C GLY A 55 4.23 -10.72 14.58
N GLU A 56 4.31 -12.03 14.77
CA GLU A 56 5.57 -12.76 14.66
C GLU A 56 5.99 -12.96 13.19
N GLU A 57 5.02 -12.96 12.29
CA GLU A 57 5.29 -13.11 10.86
C GLU A 57 5.46 -11.74 10.20
N PRO A 58 6.30 -11.64 9.15
CA PRO A 58 6.51 -10.37 8.46
C PRO A 58 5.35 -10.06 7.52
N LEU A 59 4.18 -9.80 8.10
CA LEU A 59 2.93 -9.52 7.39
C LEU A 59 2.26 -8.29 7.96
N MET A 60 1.63 -7.51 7.08
CA MET A 60 0.74 -6.44 7.49
C MET A 60 -0.60 -7.05 7.89
N GLU A 61 -1.26 -6.45 8.87
CA GLU A 61 -2.62 -6.84 9.21
C GLU A 61 -3.62 -6.08 8.32
N PRO A 62 -4.74 -6.70 7.92
CA PRO A 62 -5.73 -6.03 7.06
C PRO A 62 -6.22 -4.69 7.62
N ILE A 63 -6.33 -4.57 8.95
CA ILE A 63 -6.78 -3.31 9.57
C ILE A 63 -5.82 -2.15 9.30
N GLU A 64 -4.53 -2.43 9.13
CA GLU A 64 -3.56 -1.38 8.85
C GLU A 64 -3.80 -0.77 7.46
N ILE A 65 -4.14 -1.60 6.48
CA ILE A 65 -4.49 -1.13 5.15
C ILE A 65 -5.83 -0.38 5.18
N ALA A 66 -6.80 -0.95 5.90
CA ALA A 66 -8.12 -0.33 6.03
C ALA A 66 -8.05 1.05 6.70
N ASN A 67 -7.22 1.20 7.73
CA ASN A 67 -7.03 2.49 8.40
C ASN A 67 -6.43 3.54 7.46
N ALA A 68 -5.46 3.14 6.64
CA ALA A 68 -4.87 4.05 5.67
C ALA A 68 -5.88 4.48 4.61
N MET A 69 -6.69 3.53 4.12
CA MET A 69 -7.75 3.82 3.16
C MET A 69 -8.79 4.76 3.75
N ALA A 70 -9.22 4.50 4.98
CA ALA A 70 -10.20 5.34 5.67
C ALA A 70 -9.69 6.78 5.83
N PHE A 71 -8.41 6.93 6.19
CA PHE A 71 -7.82 8.27 6.33
C PHE A 71 -7.78 8.99 4.98
N ILE A 72 -7.28 8.33 3.94
CA ILE A 72 -7.13 8.97 2.62
C ILE A 72 -8.49 9.36 2.03
N ALA A 73 -9.54 8.62 2.36
CA ALA A 73 -10.90 8.91 1.91
C ALA A 73 -11.60 9.98 2.77
N SER A 74 -11.03 10.35 3.90
CA SER A 74 -11.66 11.24 4.87
C SER A 74 -11.49 12.72 4.52
N PRO A 75 -12.31 13.61 5.11
CA PRO A 75 -12.13 15.05 4.95
C PRO A 75 -10.78 15.56 5.46
N GLU A 76 -10.18 14.89 6.44
CA GLU A 76 -8.86 15.26 6.97
C GLU A 76 -7.77 15.14 5.92
N ALA A 77 -7.98 14.33 4.88
CA ALA A 77 -7.06 14.16 3.78
C ALA A 77 -7.41 15.02 2.55
N SER A 78 -8.15 16.12 2.75
CA SER A 78 -8.70 16.92 1.66
C SER A 78 -7.65 17.48 0.69
N GLY A 79 -6.42 17.66 1.14
CA GLY A 79 -5.32 18.14 0.31
C GLY A 79 -4.53 17.05 -0.41
N ILE A 80 -4.92 15.79 -0.25
CA ILE A 80 -4.17 14.66 -0.82
C ILE A 80 -4.85 14.22 -2.11
N ASN A 81 -4.17 14.44 -3.24
CA ASN A 81 -4.68 14.08 -4.56
C ASN A 81 -3.51 13.65 -5.45
N GLY A 82 -3.65 12.51 -6.11
CA GLY A 82 -2.62 11.99 -7.01
C GLY A 82 -1.48 11.27 -6.31
N VAL A 83 -1.66 10.85 -5.07
CA VAL A 83 -0.62 10.16 -4.32
C VAL A 83 -0.72 8.64 -4.53
N VAL A 84 0.43 7.99 -4.50
CA VAL A 84 0.53 6.54 -4.36
C VAL A 84 1.14 6.29 -2.99
N LEU A 85 0.33 5.84 -2.05
CA LEU A 85 0.74 5.67 -0.66
C LEU A 85 1.13 4.23 -0.40
N PHE A 86 2.40 4.03 -0.07
CA PHE A 86 2.88 2.71 0.33
C PHE A 86 2.45 2.42 1.76
N VAL A 87 1.72 1.32 1.93
CA VAL A 87 1.31 0.82 3.24
C VAL A 87 1.86 -0.60 3.36
N ASP A 88 3.15 -0.68 3.55
CA ASP A 88 3.93 -1.91 3.42
C ASP A 88 4.92 -2.14 4.58
N GLY A 89 4.77 -1.38 5.65
CA GLY A 89 5.67 -1.49 6.81
C GLY A 89 7.11 -1.09 6.51
N GLY A 90 7.36 -0.42 5.40
CA GLY A 90 8.70 0.04 5.03
C GLY A 90 9.42 -0.84 4.02
N THR A 91 8.74 -1.82 3.44
CA THR A 91 9.35 -2.74 2.46
C THR A 91 9.96 -1.99 1.29
N ASP A 92 9.22 -1.08 0.66
CA ASP A 92 9.72 -0.33 -0.48
C ASP A 92 10.93 0.55 -0.10
N ALA A 93 10.84 1.22 1.04
CA ALA A 93 11.94 2.05 1.52
C ALA A 93 13.21 1.24 1.77
N LEU A 94 13.07 0.03 2.30
CA LEU A 94 14.19 -0.86 2.53
C LEU A 94 14.82 -1.34 1.22
N LEU A 95 13.98 -1.78 0.27
CA LEU A 95 14.46 -2.37 -0.99
C LEU A 95 14.97 -1.33 -1.97
N ASN A 96 14.41 -0.14 -1.99
CA ASN A 96 14.72 0.89 -2.97
C ASN A 96 15.45 2.10 -2.36
N SER A 97 15.76 2.03 -1.06
CA SER A 97 16.56 3.02 -0.35
C SER A 97 16.05 4.44 -0.59
N GLU A 98 16.92 5.33 -1.05
CA GLU A 98 16.61 6.74 -1.21
C GLU A 98 15.86 7.09 -2.50
N LYS A 99 15.48 6.10 -3.28
CA LYS A 99 14.75 6.34 -4.52
C LYS A 99 13.37 6.93 -4.21
N VAL A 100 13.09 8.08 -4.78
CA VAL A 100 11.82 8.78 -4.61
C VAL A 100 11.07 8.74 -5.94
N TYR A 101 9.75 8.47 -5.86
CA TYR A 101 8.88 8.33 -7.03
C TYR A 101 8.10 9.59 -7.34
#